data_5c2b06841eabe2a84fbf2ccf2f0b7c4f
#
_entry.id   5c2b06841eabe2a84fbf2ccf2f0b7c4f
#
_cell.length_a   1.000
_cell.length_b   1.000
_cell.length_c   1.000
_cell.angle_alpha   90.00
_cell.angle_beta   90.00
_cell.angle_gamma   90.00
#
_symmetry.space_group_name_H-M   'P 1'
#
loop_
_entity.id
_entity.type
_entity.pdbx_description
1 polymer ?
#
loop_
_entity_poly.entity_id
_entity_poly.type
_entity_poly.pdbx_seq_one_letter_code
_entity_poly.pdbx_strand_id
1 'polypeptide(L)'
;IVLRIKSVKESLLSCRKKENRRDHSENSKIILVFAGVVEVIVRFCVCWETAELVSVSTGLYSISRKSDTRTNRMKKIQRALISVFNKTGLLPFAGVLSEAGVEIISTGGTAKILKEHGISVIELSEYTGFPEMLDGRVKTLHPKVHGGLLYVRGDEKHEATIRKHDIRPIDLVVVNLYPFEQTIAREGVTLPEAIENIDIGGPSMLRSAAKNHESVTVVVDPLDYETVAEQIQKQGGTTPELRQKLAAKVYGRTAEYDRAIANYLTREYTKGETSSLPERFVLSEALSQSLRYGENPHQKAALYGKFDEYFKQLHGKELSYNNILDLTAATMLISEFHGDKPTLAILKHTNPCGLGQGETLKEAWDKAYATDKQAPFGGIIAVNQPLNAECASEIAGIFSEVIVAPDFTPEAVQILTNKKNLRLL
;
A
#
# COMPACT_ATOMS: atom_id res chain seq x y z
N ILE A 1 -5.41 -4.41 -8.76
CA ILE A 1 -6.12 -5.69 -8.97
C ILE A 1 -5.06 -6.77 -9.12
N VAL A 2 -4.53 -7.21 -8.02
CA VAL A 2 -3.74 -8.43 -8.01
C VAL A 2 -4.29 -9.29 -6.89
N LEU A 3 -5.31 -10.05 -7.22
CA LEU A 3 -5.69 -11.21 -6.43
C LEU A 3 -4.50 -12.18 -6.46
N ARG A 4 -4.11 -12.71 -5.32
CA ARG A 4 -3.08 -13.75 -5.18
C ARG A 4 -3.36 -14.89 -6.16
N ILE A 5 -2.75 -14.87 -7.33
CA ILE A 5 -2.85 -15.95 -8.33
C ILE A 5 -2.40 -17.30 -7.70
N LYS A 6 -1.46 -17.27 -6.75
CA LYS A 6 -1.03 -18.47 -6.00
C LYS A 6 -2.15 -19.11 -5.17
N SER A 7 -3.04 -18.35 -4.56
CA SER A 7 -4.14 -18.87 -3.74
C SER A 7 -5.27 -19.48 -4.59
N VAL A 8 -5.51 -18.92 -5.76
CA VAL A 8 -6.50 -19.44 -6.72
C VAL A 8 -6.03 -20.77 -7.28
N LYS A 9 -4.72 -20.93 -7.56
CA LYS A 9 -4.15 -22.18 -8.08
C LYS A 9 -4.29 -23.36 -7.10
N GLU A 10 -4.08 -23.12 -5.81
CA GLU A 10 -4.24 -24.17 -4.79
C GLU A 10 -5.71 -24.54 -4.55
N SER A 11 -6.62 -23.58 -4.62
CA SER A 11 -8.07 -23.83 -4.50
C SER A 11 -8.62 -24.57 -5.73
N LEU A 12 -8.19 -24.22 -6.95
CA LEU A 12 -8.62 -24.88 -8.18
C LEU A 12 -8.06 -26.30 -8.30
N LEU A 13 -6.83 -26.55 -7.88
CA LEU A 13 -6.25 -27.90 -7.83
C LEU A 13 -6.95 -28.80 -6.79
N SER A 14 -7.43 -28.24 -5.70
CA SER A 14 -8.24 -28.93 -4.70
C SER A 14 -9.64 -29.29 -5.23
N CYS A 15 -10.27 -28.40 -6.00
CA CYS A 15 -11.55 -28.68 -6.68
C CYS A 15 -11.43 -29.78 -7.73
N ARG A 16 -10.41 -29.76 -8.60
CA ARG A 16 -10.21 -30.78 -9.64
C ARG A 16 -10.07 -32.22 -9.08
N LYS A 17 -9.55 -32.38 -7.87
CA LYS A 17 -9.48 -33.72 -7.21
C LYS A 17 -10.80 -34.20 -6.61
N LYS A 18 -11.82 -33.37 -6.48
CA LYS A 18 -13.16 -33.73 -5.96
C LYS A 18 -14.22 -33.90 -7.05
N GLU A 19 -13.95 -33.52 -8.29
CA GLU A 19 -14.94 -33.45 -9.38
C GLU A 19 -15.14 -34.76 -10.20
N ASN A 20 -14.79 -35.91 -9.67
CA ASN A 20 -15.22 -37.12 -10.36
C ASN A 20 -16.66 -37.57 -10.03
N ARG A 21 -17.46 -36.77 -9.34
CA ARG A 21 -18.91 -37.01 -9.14
C ARG A 21 -19.59 -35.74 -8.62
N ARG A 22 -20.12 -34.85 -9.47
CA ARG A 22 -21.35 -34.08 -9.22
C ARG A 22 -21.63 -33.02 -10.31
N ASP A 23 -22.87 -32.90 -10.59
CA ASP A 23 -23.74 -32.12 -11.43
C ASP A 23 -23.28 -30.74 -11.93
N HIS A 24 -23.52 -30.45 -13.21
CA HIS A 24 -23.15 -29.24 -13.98
C HIS A 24 -23.85 -27.91 -13.57
N SER A 25 -24.77 -27.90 -12.60
CA SER A 25 -25.58 -26.73 -12.27
C SER A 25 -24.94 -25.75 -11.23
N GLU A 26 -24.01 -26.26 -10.41
CA GLU A 26 -23.38 -25.41 -9.35
C GLU A 26 -22.18 -24.59 -9.82
N ASN A 27 -21.52 -25.05 -10.89
CA ASN A 27 -20.35 -24.32 -11.42
C ASN A 27 -20.67 -22.95 -12.03
N SER A 28 -21.88 -22.78 -12.55
CA SER A 28 -22.33 -21.50 -13.14
C SER A 28 -22.48 -20.38 -12.10
N LYS A 29 -22.78 -20.72 -10.85
CA LYS A 29 -22.96 -19.72 -9.77
C LYS A 29 -21.64 -19.20 -9.21
N ILE A 30 -20.61 -20.04 -9.18
CA ILE A 30 -19.27 -19.66 -8.68
C ILE A 30 -18.58 -18.71 -9.66
N ILE A 31 -18.73 -18.94 -10.97
CA ILE A 31 -18.17 -18.07 -12.03
C ILE A 31 -18.83 -16.69 -12.02
N LEU A 32 -20.13 -16.60 -11.77
CA LEU A 32 -20.85 -15.32 -11.67
C LEU A 32 -20.44 -14.47 -10.45
N VAL A 33 -20.09 -15.12 -9.34
CA VAL A 33 -19.60 -14.40 -8.14
C VAL A 33 -18.19 -13.82 -8.37
N PHE A 34 -17.32 -14.51 -9.10
CA PHE A 34 -15.99 -13.99 -9.45
C PHE A 34 -16.05 -12.84 -10.47
N ALA A 35 -16.91 -12.94 -11.48
CA ALA A 35 -17.13 -11.87 -12.43
C ALA A 35 -17.73 -10.62 -11.74
N GLY A 36 -18.66 -10.80 -10.80
CA GLY A 36 -19.25 -9.71 -10.01
C GLY A 36 -18.25 -9.01 -9.10
N VAL A 37 -17.30 -9.71 -8.50
CA VAL A 37 -16.26 -9.11 -7.63
C VAL A 37 -15.26 -8.29 -8.45
N VAL A 38 -14.86 -8.76 -9.61
CA VAL A 38 -13.98 -8.01 -10.53
C VAL A 38 -14.69 -6.76 -11.05
N GLU A 39 -15.97 -6.85 -11.40
CA GLU A 39 -16.76 -5.72 -11.88
C GLU A 39 -17.03 -4.68 -10.79
N VAL A 40 -17.26 -5.12 -9.53
CA VAL A 40 -17.42 -4.21 -8.37
C VAL A 40 -16.13 -3.47 -8.06
N ILE A 41 -14.96 -4.11 -8.13
CA ILE A 41 -13.68 -3.45 -7.85
C ILE A 41 -13.32 -2.44 -8.96
N VAL A 42 -13.59 -2.76 -10.23
CA VAL A 42 -13.40 -1.82 -11.34
C VAL A 42 -14.37 -0.65 -11.27
N ARG A 43 -15.63 -0.85 -10.87
CA ARG A 43 -16.61 0.24 -10.71
C ARG A 43 -16.31 1.15 -9.52
N PHE A 44 -15.78 0.64 -8.41
CA PHE A 44 -15.42 1.49 -7.25
C PHE A 44 -14.26 2.46 -7.53
N CYS A 45 -13.33 2.12 -8.43
CA CYS A 45 -12.27 3.05 -8.83
C CYS A 45 -12.76 4.19 -9.77
N VAL A 46 -13.93 4.07 -10.37
CA VAL A 46 -14.47 5.03 -11.36
C VAL A 46 -15.51 6.00 -10.75
N CYS A 47 -16.08 5.71 -9.57
CA CYS A 47 -17.27 6.41 -9.06
C CYS A 47 -17.04 7.56 -8.08
N TRP A 48 -15.85 8.17 -7.95
CA TRP A 48 -15.65 9.26 -6.99
C TRP A 48 -15.86 10.68 -7.55
N GLU A 49 -16.12 10.89 -8.80
CA GLU A 49 -16.25 12.25 -9.38
C GLU A 49 -17.63 12.61 -9.97
N THR A 50 -18.70 11.85 -9.71
CA THR A 50 -20.07 12.22 -10.15
C THR A 50 -21.01 12.60 -9.02
N ALA A 51 -20.53 13.24 -7.96
CA ALA A 51 -21.36 13.84 -6.92
C ALA A 51 -21.35 15.37 -7.03
N GLU A 52 -21.75 15.90 -8.18
CA GLU A 52 -22.24 17.28 -8.27
C GLU A 52 -23.60 17.31 -8.93
N LEU A 53 -24.49 18.09 -8.28
CA LEU A 53 -25.83 18.50 -8.68
C LEU A 53 -27.01 17.61 -8.25
N VAL A 54 -27.30 17.68 -6.95
CA VAL A 54 -28.68 17.86 -6.53
C VAL A 54 -28.75 19.14 -5.70
N SER A 55 -29.17 20.21 -6.34
CA SER A 55 -29.53 21.47 -5.68
C SER A 55 -30.81 21.25 -4.89
N VAL A 56 -30.70 21.17 -3.57
CA VAL A 56 -31.83 21.38 -2.68
C VAL A 56 -31.65 22.74 -2.03
N SER A 57 -32.44 23.67 -2.52
CA SER A 57 -32.62 24.99 -1.94
C SER A 57 -33.26 24.86 -0.57
N THR A 58 -32.51 25.05 0.52
CA THR A 58 -33.07 25.40 1.82
C THR A 58 -32.13 26.31 2.59
N GLY A 59 -32.61 27.50 2.90
CA GLY A 59 -32.34 28.29 4.08
C GLY A 59 -30.88 28.73 4.31
N LEU A 60 -30.59 29.97 3.91
CA LEU A 60 -29.44 30.75 4.36
C LEU A 60 -29.36 30.79 5.89
N TYR A 61 -28.50 29.96 6.47
CA TYR A 61 -27.81 30.29 7.71
C TYR A 61 -26.38 30.69 7.36
N SER A 62 -26.17 31.97 7.26
CA SER A 62 -24.84 32.57 7.21
C SER A 62 -24.14 32.32 8.55
N ILE A 63 -23.44 31.20 8.66
CA ILE A 63 -22.40 31.05 9.67
C ILE A 63 -21.20 31.82 9.14
N SER A 64 -21.08 33.06 9.59
CA SER A 64 -19.84 33.82 9.47
C SER A 64 -18.72 32.98 10.08
N ARG A 65 -17.98 32.23 9.23
CA ARG A 65 -16.65 31.73 9.61
C ARG A 65 -15.78 32.99 9.78
N LYS A 66 -15.66 33.46 11.02
CA LYS A 66 -14.51 34.27 11.38
C LYS A 66 -13.30 33.42 10.95
N SER A 67 -12.59 33.88 9.95
CA SER A 67 -11.29 33.33 9.57
C SER A 67 -10.41 33.45 10.80
N ASP A 68 -10.26 32.38 11.56
CA ASP A 68 -9.38 32.34 12.70
C ASP A 68 -7.95 32.36 12.13
N THR A 69 -7.37 33.55 12.11
CA THR A 69 -6.00 33.81 11.66
C THR A 69 -4.94 33.08 12.49
N ARG A 70 -5.36 32.23 13.45
CA ARG A 70 -4.50 31.41 14.29
C ARG A 70 -4.00 30.15 13.59
N THR A 71 -4.67 29.66 12.54
CA THR A 71 -4.40 28.35 11.95
C THR A 71 -3.21 28.30 10.98
N ASN A 72 -2.68 29.46 10.57
CA ASN A 72 -1.62 29.52 9.56
C ASN A 72 -0.22 29.82 10.12
N ARG A 73 0.02 29.58 11.40
CA ARG A 73 1.33 29.80 12.01
C ARG A 73 2.16 28.53 12.05
N MET A 74 3.38 28.68 11.53
CA MET A 74 4.45 27.74 11.74
C MET A 74 4.67 27.50 13.24
N LYS A 75 4.85 26.23 13.63
CA LYS A 75 5.10 25.84 15.03
C LYS A 75 6.56 25.51 15.19
N LYS A 76 7.26 26.26 16.05
CA LYS A 76 8.62 25.94 16.47
C LYS A 76 8.63 24.61 17.21
N ILE A 77 9.66 23.83 16.95
CA ILE A 77 9.91 22.57 17.65
C ILE A 77 10.97 22.82 18.70
N GLN A 78 10.62 22.68 19.95
CA GLN A 78 11.53 22.82 21.09
C GLN A 78 11.85 21.47 21.74
N ARG A 79 10.92 20.53 21.65
CA ARG A 79 11.08 19.20 22.26
C ARG A 79 10.54 18.10 21.36
N ALA A 80 11.37 17.07 21.16
CA ALA A 80 11.05 15.89 20.37
C ALA A 80 11.04 14.64 21.24
N LEU A 81 10.05 13.77 21.07
CA LEU A 81 10.03 12.42 21.61
C LEU A 81 10.33 11.44 20.46
N ILE A 82 11.44 10.70 20.58
CA ILE A 82 11.91 9.78 19.56
C ILE A 82 11.95 8.35 20.13
N SER A 83 11.15 7.46 19.57
CA SER A 83 11.13 6.04 19.93
C SER A 83 10.89 5.21 18.67
N VAL A 84 11.95 4.72 18.06
CA VAL A 84 11.89 4.05 16.76
C VAL A 84 12.45 2.62 16.84
N PHE A 85 11.81 1.69 16.16
CA PHE A 85 12.35 0.34 15.95
C PHE A 85 13.35 0.37 14.78
N ASN A 86 12.95 0.84 13.61
CA ASN A 86 13.82 1.01 12.44
C ASN A 86 14.69 2.28 12.62
N LYS A 87 15.99 2.10 12.64
CA LYS A 87 16.99 3.17 12.85
C LYS A 87 17.47 3.83 11.56
N THR A 88 16.94 3.43 10.40
CA THR A 88 17.32 4.01 9.10
C THR A 88 17.11 5.52 9.11
N GLY A 89 18.14 6.29 8.78
CA GLY A 89 18.10 7.75 8.73
C GLY A 89 17.96 8.46 10.09
N LEU A 90 17.93 7.72 11.21
CA LEU A 90 17.74 8.31 12.55
C LEU A 90 18.86 9.28 12.93
N LEU A 91 20.12 8.89 12.75
CA LEU A 91 21.26 9.69 13.24
C LEU A 91 21.39 11.04 12.51
N PRO A 92 21.34 11.12 11.18
CA PRO A 92 21.34 12.40 10.48
C PRO A 92 20.15 13.28 10.90
N PHE A 93 18.96 12.70 11.04
CA PHE A 93 17.76 13.43 11.46
C PHE A 93 17.89 13.98 12.88
N ALA A 94 18.33 13.16 13.84
CA ALA A 94 18.53 13.58 15.21
C ALA A 94 19.67 14.59 15.36
N GLY A 95 20.68 14.54 14.49
CA GLY A 95 21.73 15.54 14.38
C GLY A 95 21.16 16.92 14.05
N VAL A 96 20.29 17.01 13.04
CA VAL A 96 19.58 18.25 12.68
C VAL A 96 18.78 18.80 13.84
N LEU A 97 18.05 17.94 14.59
CA LEU A 97 17.29 18.36 15.78
C LEU A 97 18.20 18.94 16.86
N SER A 98 19.33 18.27 17.13
CA SER A 98 20.32 18.69 18.12
C SER A 98 20.96 20.03 17.76
N GLU A 99 21.36 20.20 16.49
CA GLU A 99 21.91 21.46 15.96
C GLU A 99 20.90 22.63 16.02
N ALA A 100 19.62 22.32 15.85
CA ALA A 100 18.52 23.28 15.99
C ALA A 100 18.17 23.60 17.46
N GLY A 101 18.86 23.00 18.44
CA GLY A 101 18.63 23.19 19.88
C GLY A 101 17.35 22.52 20.38
N VAL A 102 16.86 21.50 19.70
CA VAL A 102 15.67 20.73 20.11
C VAL A 102 16.07 19.76 21.22
N GLU A 103 15.38 19.82 22.35
CA GLU A 103 15.53 18.84 23.45
C GLU A 103 14.96 17.48 22.99
N ILE A 104 15.78 16.42 23.06
CA ILE A 104 15.39 15.10 22.62
C ILE A 104 15.09 14.21 23.83
N ILE A 105 13.86 13.70 23.91
CA ILE A 105 13.44 12.67 24.83
C ILE A 105 13.43 11.34 24.09
N SER A 106 13.96 10.27 24.69
CA SER A 106 13.96 8.96 24.01
C SER A 106 13.89 7.80 25.01
N THR A 107 13.70 6.58 24.50
CA THR A 107 13.54 5.36 25.29
C THR A 107 14.51 4.28 24.83
N GLY A 108 14.93 3.44 25.77
CA GLY A 108 15.60 2.16 25.53
C GLY A 108 16.71 2.21 24.48
N GLY A 109 16.65 1.30 23.49
CA GLY A 109 17.67 1.17 22.46
C GLY A 109 17.83 2.40 21.56
N THR A 110 16.78 3.23 21.39
CA THR A 110 16.90 4.48 20.64
C THR A 110 17.72 5.50 21.40
N ALA A 111 17.47 5.70 22.68
CA ALA A 111 18.25 6.58 23.55
C ALA A 111 19.73 6.18 23.60
N LYS A 112 20.00 4.88 23.73
CA LYS A 112 21.35 4.33 23.74
C LYS A 112 22.13 4.70 22.47
N ILE A 113 21.55 4.42 21.30
CA ILE A 113 22.20 4.71 20.01
C ILE A 113 22.49 6.22 19.85
N LEU A 114 21.54 7.08 20.20
CA LEU A 114 21.71 8.53 20.11
C LEU A 114 22.85 9.03 21.01
N LYS A 115 22.91 8.55 22.27
CA LYS A 115 23.98 8.90 23.22
C LYS A 115 25.35 8.41 22.77
N GLU A 116 25.45 7.18 22.22
CA GLU A 116 26.69 6.62 21.67
C GLU A 116 27.26 7.46 20.52
N HIS A 117 26.40 8.21 19.82
CA HIS A 117 26.81 9.13 18.75
C HIS A 117 26.88 10.62 19.17
N GLY A 118 26.99 10.86 20.50
CA GLY A 118 27.20 12.19 21.04
C GLY A 118 25.97 13.11 21.04
N ILE A 119 24.79 12.58 20.76
CA ILE A 119 23.53 13.37 20.82
C ILE A 119 23.00 13.36 22.25
N SER A 120 22.75 14.54 22.80
CA SER A 120 22.18 14.68 24.15
C SER A 120 20.74 14.22 24.18
N VAL A 121 20.41 13.34 25.13
CA VAL A 121 19.09 12.71 25.24
C VAL A 121 18.67 12.65 26.71
N ILE A 122 17.45 13.07 27.00
CA ILE A 122 16.76 12.85 28.26
C ILE A 122 16.05 11.49 28.17
N GLU A 123 16.32 10.62 29.16
CA GLU A 123 15.58 9.35 29.26
C GLU A 123 14.11 9.63 29.59
N LEU A 124 13.22 8.83 29.03
CA LEU A 124 11.78 9.03 29.27
C LEU A 124 11.40 8.86 30.75
N SER A 125 12.06 7.96 31.47
CA SER A 125 11.90 7.78 32.90
C SER A 125 12.29 9.02 33.73
N GLU A 126 13.34 9.72 33.32
CA GLU A 126 13.74 11.01 33.90
C GLU A 126 12.70 12.10 33.55
N TYR A 127 12.23 12.17 32.31
CA TYR A 127 11.21 13.14 31.91
C TYR A 127 9.88 12.93 32.65
N THR A 128 9.44 11.69 32.84
CA THR A 128 8.17 11.39 33.52
C THR A 128 8.30 11.40 35.03
N GLY A 129 9.51 11.16 35.57
CA GLY A 129 9.76 10.86 36.96
C GLY A 129 9.22 9.48 37.39
N PHE A 130 9.01 8.57 36.42
CA PHE A 130 8.42 7.26 36.67
C PHE A 130 9.22 6.15 35.98
N PRO A 131 9.55 5.04 36.67
CA PRO A 131 10.33 3.96 36.05
C PRO A 131 9.53 3.17 35.02
N GLU A 132 10.25 2.54 34.10
CA GLU A 132 9.69 1.52 33.23
C GLU A 132 9.22 0.32 34.07
N MET A 133 8.05 -0.26 33.74
CA MET A 133 7.42 -1.35 34.50
C MET A 133 6.97 -2.48 33.58
N LEU A 134 6.69 -3.64 34.18
CA LEU A 134 6.16 -4.82 33.54
C LEU A 134 7.01 -5.22 32.31
N ASP A 135 8.32 -5.34 32.53
CA ASP A 135 9.30 -5.71 31.51
C ASP A 135 9.24 -4.84 30.25
N GLY A 136 8.94 -3.53 30.43
CA GLY A 136 8.88 -2.56 29.34
C GLY A 136 7.52 -2.38 28.69
N ARG A 137 6.51 -3.13 29.10
CA ARG A 137 5.14 -2.96 28.56
C ARG A 137 4.53 -1.60 28.90
N VAL A 138 4.94 -1.01 30.03
CA VAL A 138 4.50 0.32 30.46
C VAL A 138 5.69 1.24 30.64
N LYS A 139 5.90 2.12 29.68
CA LYS A 139 6.91 3.18 29.71
C LYS A 139 6.43 4.50 29.11
N THR A 140 5.71 4.45 28.00
CA THR A 140 5.21 5.64 27.28
C THR A 140 3.77 5.99 27.64
N LEU A 141 3.02 5.07 28.25
CA LEU A 141 1.64 5.29 28.68
C LEU A 141 1.60 6.09 30.00
N HIS A 142 1.96 7.36 29.92
CA HIS A 142 2.06 8.22 31.10
C HIS A 142 1.37 9.57 30.87
N PRO A 143 0.68 10.15 31.88
CA PRO A 143 -0.01 11.45 31.73
C PRO A 143 0.91 12.59 31.29
N LYS A 144 2.17 12.63 31.72
CA LYS A 144 3.13 13.65 31.26
C LYS A 144 3.41 13.54 29.76
N VAL A 145 3.48 12.33 29.19
CA VAL A 145 3.68 12.12 27.76
C VAL A 145 2.44 12.55 26.98
N HIS A 146 1.30 11.95 27.28
CA HIS A 146 0.06 12.22 26.55
C HIS A 146 -0.50 13.63 26.82
N GLY A 147 -0.30 14.18 28.00
CA GLY A 147 -0.62 15.57 28.31
C GLY A 147 0.22 16.55 27.47
N GLY A 148 1.53 16.29 27.37
CA GLY A 148 2.44 17.07 26.54
C GLY A 148 2.10 17.07 25.04
N LEU A 149 1.47 15.98 24.57
CA LEU A 149 1.02 15.82 23.19
C LEU A 149 -0.39 16.39 22.92
N LEU A 150 -1.34 16.18 23.85
CA LEU A 150 -2.76 16.39 23.60
C LEU A 150 -3.29 17.76 24.01
N TYR A 151 -2.59 18.49 24.88
CA TYR A 151 -3.12 19.79 25.30
C TYR A 151 -3.22 20.76 24.12
N VAL A 152 -4.30 21.51 24.10
CA VAL A 152 -4.54 22.53 23.07
C VAL A 152 -3.76 23.78 23.45
N ARG A 153 -2.77 24.13 22.66
CA ARG A 153 -1.92 25.30 22.89
C ARG A 153 -2.69 26.61 22.69
N GLY A 154 -2.62 27.47 23.70
CA GLY A 154 -3.39 28.71 23.74
C GLY A 154 -4.79 28.59 24.35
N ASP A 155 -5.18 27.39 24.80
CA ASP A 155 -6.34 27.22 25.68
C ASP A 155 -5.92 27.43 27.12
N GLU A 156 -6.48 28.46 27.79
CA GLU A 156 -6.08 28.88 29.13
C GLU A 156 -6.26 27.78 30.19
N LYS A 157 -7.30 26.94 30.07
CA LYS A 157 -7.58 25.85 31.01
C LYS A 157 -6.55 24.72 30.83
N HIS A 158 -6.22 24.41 29.58
CA HIS A 158 -5.20 23.42 29.29
C HIS A 158 -3.83 23.90 29.75
N GLU A 159 -3.46 25.15 29.46
CA GLU A 159 -2.21 25.75 29.91
C GLU A 159 -2.08 25.78 31.44
N ALA A 160 -3.14 26.10 32.15
CA ALA A 160 -3.16 26.04 33.62
C ALA A 160 -2.99 24.60 34.15
N THR A 161 -3.62 23.63 33.48
CA THR A 161 -3.55 22.23 33.84
C THR A 161 -2.15 21.66 33.67
N ILE A 162 -1.50 21.88 32.51
CA ILE A 162 -0.15 21.37 32.29
C ILE A 162 0.88 22.02 33.24
N ARG A 163 0.74 23.31 33.57
CA ARG A 163 1.58 23.98 34.59
C ARG A 163 1.39 23.36 35.97
N LYS A 164 0.14 23.14 36.37
CA LYS A 164 -0.19 22.51 37.69
C LYS A 164 0.44 21.15 37.87
N HIS A 165 0.53 20.37 36.79
CA HIS A 165 1.01 18.97 36.84
C HIS A 165 2.45 18.82 36.34
N ASP A 166 3.20 19.90 36.16
CA ASP A 166 4.57 19.89 35.63
C ASP A 166 4.70 19.09 34.32
N ILE A 167 3.79 19.34 33.37
CA ILE A 167 3.77 18.71 32.06
C ILE A 167 4.45 19.65 31.08
N ARG A 168 5.55 19.21 30.48
CA ARG A 168 6.27 19.98 29.46
C ARG A 168 5.73 19.66 28.08
N PRO A 169 5.54 20.67 27.19
CA PRO A 169 5.10 20.44 25.81
C PRO A 169 6.01 19.50 25.04
N ILE A 170 5.43 18.66 24.19
CA ILE A 170 6.14 17.86 23.18
C ILE A 170 5.65 18.33 21.81
N ASP A 171 6.58 18.78 20.95
CA ASP A 171 6.26 19.45 19.68
C ASP A 171 6.47 18.54 18.47
N LEU A 172 7.30 17.49 18.63
CA LEU A 172 7.60 16.50 17.61
C LEU A 172 7.55 15.10 18.21
N VAL A 173 6.88 14.19 17.53
CA VAL A 173 6.92 12.74 17.85
C VAL A 173 7.46 11.99 16.65
N VAL A 174 8.46 11.17 16.87
CA VAL A 174 9.07 10.30 15.88
C VAL A 174 8.98 8.86 16.40
N VAL A 175 8.04 8.12 15.86
CA VAL A 175 7.78 6.73 16.26
C VAL A 175 7.49 5.90 15.04
N ASN A 176 8.23 4.83 14.82
CA ASN A 176 7.81 3.76 13.93
C ASN A 176 7.47 2.52 14.75
N LEU A 177 6.44 1.82 14.33
CA LEU A 177 5.88 0.69 15.06
C LEU A 177 6.80 -0.54 15.01
N TYR A 178 6.70 -1.41 15.97
CA TYR A 178 7.30 -2.74 15.87
C TYR A 178 6.80 -3.44 14.61
N PRO A 179 7.68 -4.19 13.91
CA PRO A 179 7.32 -4.80 12.63
C PRO A 179 6.51 -6.08 12.84
N PHE A 180 5.30 -5.96 13.38
CA PHE A 180 4.39 -7.09 13.64
C PHE A 180 4.21 -7.96 12.40
N GLU A 181 4.04 -7.32 11.23
CA GLU A 181 3.88 -8.00 9.95
C GLU A 181 5.11 -8.86 9.61
N GLN A 182 6.32 -8.38 9.92
CA GLN A 182 7.56 -9.15 9.71
C GLN A 182 7.69 -10.27 10.74
N THR A 183 7.24 -10.04 11.97
CA THR A 183 7.25 -11.05 13.04
C THR A 183 6.38 -12.23 12.65
N ILE A 184 5.14 -12.00 12.23
CA ILE A 184 4.21 -13.06 11.84
C ILE A 184 4.53 -13.72 10.50
N ALA A 185 5.41 -13.13 9.69
CA ALA A 185 5.90 -13.72 8.45
C ALA A 185 7.06 -14.70 8.66
N ARG A 186 7.68 -14.72 9.85
CA ARG A 186 8.75 -15.67 10.18
C ARG A 186 8.19 -17.09 10.31
N GLU A 187 8.90 -18.06 9.77
CA GLU A 187 8.58 -19.47 9.94
C GLU A 187 8.73 -19.87 11.41
N GLY A 188 7.77 -20.62 11.95
CA GLY A 188 7.81 -21.14 13.31
C GLY A 188 7.44 -20.14 14.40
N VAL A 189 7.00 -18.90 14.10
CA VAL A 189 6.54 -17.95 15.12
C VAL A 189 5.36 -18.53 15.92
N THR A 190 5.44 -18.43 17.23
CA THR A 190 4.37 -18.89 18.14
C THR A 190 3.35 -17.79 18.39
N LEU A 191 2.10 -18.15 18.71
CA LEU A 191 1.06 -17.18 19.07
C LEU A 191 1.45 -16.28 20.25
N PRO A 192 2.02 -16.80 21.37
CA PRO A 192 2.49 -15.93 22.46
C PRO A 192 3.57 -14.95 22.03
N GLU A 193 4.52 -15.37 21.18
CA GLU A 193 5.57 -14.49 20.64
C GLU A 193 4.98 -13.40 19.74
N ALA A 194 4.02 -13.73 18.90
CA ALA A 194 3.34 -12.75 18.07
C ALA A 194 2.57 -11.72 18.93
N ILE A 195 1.86 -12.17 19.97
CA ILE A 195 1.12 -11.30 20.89
C ILE A 195 2.07 -10.34 21.63
N GLU A 196 3.23 -10.83 22.09
CA GLU A 196 4.22 -9.99 22.81
C GLU A 196 4.81 -8.89 21.92
N ASN A 197 4.82 -9.08 20.59
CA ASN A 197 5.28 -8.09 19.62
C ASN A 197 4.19 -7.08 19.21
N ILE A 198 3.03 -7.06 19.83
CA ILE A 198 2.00 -6.03 19.59
C ILE A 198 2.40 -4.75 20.33
N ASP A 199 2.66 -3.69 19.57
CA ASP A 199 3.00 -2.38 20.12
C ASP A 199 1.75 -1.63 20.58
N ILE A 200 1.70 -1.27 21.85
CA ILE A 200 0.62 -0.48 22.47
C ILE A 200 1.02 0.99 22.59
N GLY A 201 2.22 1.24 23.05
CA GLY A 201 2.70 2.58 23.36
C GLY A 201 2.94 3.44 22.13
N GLY A 202 3.52 2.86 21.09
CA GLY A 202 3.78 3.53 19.81
C GLY A 202 2.51 4.06 19.15
N PRO A 203 1.52 3.22 18.87
CA PRO A 203 0.23 3.66 18.32
C PRO A 203 -0.48 4.72 19.18
N SER A 204 -0.40 4.59 20.52
CA SER A 204 -1.02 5.56 21.44
C SER A 204 -0.39 6.94 21.31
N MET A 205 0.93 7.05 21.26
CA MET A 205 1.65 8.31 21.09
C MET A 205 1.39 8.91 19.71
N LEU A 206 1.47 8.10 18.65
CA LEU A 206 1.21 8.50 17.28
C LEU A 206 -0.19 9.10 17.13
N ARG A 207 -1.22 8.41 17.64
CA ARG A 207 -2.60 8.87 17.56
C ARG A 207 -2.85 10.14 18.38
N SER A 208 -2.20 10.27 19.55
CA SER A 208 -2.28 11.48 20.38
C SER A 208 -1.68 12.68 19.65
N ALA A 209 -0.50 12.54 19.06
CA ALA A 209 0.16 13.58 18.29
C ALA A 209 -0.63 13.93 17.01
N ALA A 210 -1.08 12.94 16.26
CA ALA A 210 -1.86 13.13 15.04
C ALA A 210 -3.20 13.84 15.30
N LYS A 211 -3.87 13.53 16.42
CA LYS A 211 -5.09 14.24 16.82
C LYS A 211 -4.82 15.74 17.07
N ASN A 212 -3.66 16.08 17.60
CA ASN A 212 -3.26 17.46 17.91
C ASN A 212 -2.28 18.03 16.87
N HIS A 213 -2.40 17.62 15.60
CA HIS A 213 -1.52 18.04 14.50
C HIS A 213 -1.48 19.56 14.26
N GLU A 214 -2.45 20.31 14.74
CA GLU A 214 -2.36 21.77 14.73
C GLU A 214 -1.17 22.29 15.53
N SER A 215 -0.72 21.55 16.51
CA SER A 215 0.36 21.92 17.43
C SER A 215 1.56 20.98 17.43
N VAL A 216 1.39 19.72 17.02
CA VAL A 216 2.41 18.68 17.12
C VAL A 216 2.72 18.12 15.74
N THR A 217 4.00 18.01 15.42
CA THR A 217 4.49 17.28 14.25
C THR A 217 4.60 15.80 14.61
N VAL A 218 4.11 14.91 13.76
CA VAL A 218 4.20 13.46 13.99
C VAL A 218 4.81 12.76 12.78
N VAL A 219 5.82 11.94 13.00
CA VAL A 219 6.53 11.20 11.96
C VAL A 219 6.48 9.71 12.27
N VAL A 220 5.89 8.93 11.37
CA VAL A 220 5.75 7.48 11.51
C VAL A 220 6.66 6.71 10.55
N ASP A 221 7.21 7.38 9.55
CA ASP A 221 7.98 6.79 8.47
C ASP A 221 9.33 7.51 8.29
N PRO A 222 10.46 6.78 8.25
CA PRO A 222 11.78 7.38 7.98
C PRO A 222 11.86 8.17 6.66
N LEU A 223 11.05 7.87 5.67
CA LEU A 223 11.00 8.59 4.40
C LEU A 223 10.58 10.07 4.55
N ASP A 224 9.96 10.43 5.66
CA ASP A 224 9.55 11.81 5.93
C ASP A 224 10.63 12.63 6.68
N TYR A 225 11.73 12.00 7.12
CA TYR A 225 12.77 12.67 7.92
C TYR A 225 13.40 13.84 7.20
N GLU A 226 13.75 13.67 5.93
CA GLU A 226 14.40 14.72 5.13
C GLU A 226 13.50 15.95 5.02
N THR A 227 12.22 15.77 4.66
CA THR A 227 11.26 16.88 4.53
C THR A 227 11.06 17.63 5.84
N VAL A 228 11.00 16.92 6.97
CA VAL A 228 10.82 17.52 8.30
C VAL A 228 12.11 18.24 8.72
N ALA A 229 13.28 17.61 8.52
CA ALA A 229 14.58 18.20 8.81
C ALA A 229 14.81 19.51 8.06
N GLU A 230 14.53 19.54 6.75
CA GLU A 230 14.64 20.75 5.94
C GLU A 230 13.79 21.90 6.48
N GLN A 231 12.55 21.63 6.88
CA GLN A 231 11.69 22.69 7.44
C GLN A 231 12.21 23.18 8.79
N ILE A 232 12.73 22.29 9.64
CA ILE A 232 13.31 22.65 10.92
C ILE A 232 14.56 23.52 10.71
N GLN A 233 15.47 23.14 9.82
CA GLN A 233 16.67 23.90 9.51
C GLN A 233 16.36 25.29 8.94
N LYS A 234 15.41 25.37 8.01
CA LYS A 234 15.07 26.64 7.34
C LYS A 234 14.32 27.62 8.23
N GLN A 235 13.52 27.12 9.16
CA GLN A 235 12.52 27.98 9.84
C GLN A 235 12.22 27.59 11.30
N GLY A 236 12.95 26.63 11.86
CA GLY A 236 12.83 26.19 13.26
C GLY A 236 11.56 25.38 13.57
N GLY A 237 10.80 24.95 12.56
CA GLY A 237 9.55 24.21 12.77
C GLY A 237 8.91 23.75 11.49
N THR A 238 7.65 23.28 11.56
CA THR A 238 6.91 22.68 10.44
C THR A 238 5.68 23.49 10.06
N THR A 239 5.31 23.41 8.77
CA THR A 239 4.11 24.06 8.25
C THR A 239 2.84 23.30 8.62
N PRO A 240 1.66 23.94 8.67
CA PRO A 240 0.38 23.28 8.90
C PRO A 240 0.10 22.18 7.89
N GLU A 241 0.38 22.42 6.61
CA GLU A 241 0.13 21.50 5.51
C GLU A 241 0.94 20.20 5.68
N LEU A 242 2.22 20.32 6.08
CA LEU A 242 3.05 19.17 6.37
C LEU A 242 2.49 18.38 7.55
N ARG A 243 2.12 19.04 8.66
CA ARG A 243 1.54 18.37 9.83
C ARG A 243 0.25 17.64 9.52
N GLN A 244 -0.64 18.25 8.70
CA GLN A 244 -1.88 17.61 8.23
C GLN A 244 -1.60 16.35 7.42
N LYS A 245 -0.65 16.42 6.47
CA LYS A 245 -0.23 15.27 5.66
C LYS A 245 0.32 14.13 6.54
N LEU A 246 1.21 14.46 7.46
CA LEU A 246 1.81 13.49 8.36
C LEU A 246 0.79 12.87 9.32
N ALA A 247 -0.16 13.65 9.83
CA ALA A 247 -1.24 13.14 10.68
C ALA A 247 -2.15 12.15 9.94
N ALA A 248 -2.51 12.44 8.69
CA ALA A 248 -3.26 11.51 7.85
C ALA A 248 -2.49 10.20 7.62
N LYS A 249 -1.18 10.28 7.35
CA LYS A 249 -0.29 9.12 7.19
C LYS A 249 -0.26 8.25 8.45
N VAL A 250 -0.23 8.85 9.63
CA VAL A 250 -0.29 8.12 10.91
C VAL A 250 -1.55 7.29 11.04
N TYR A 251 -2.73 7.87 10.76
CA TYR A 251 -3.99 7.12 10.84
C TYR A 251 -4.06 6.00 9.81
N GLY A 252 -3.52 6.21 8.62
CA GLY A 252 -3.37 5.14 7.63
C GLY A 252 -2.51 3.99 8.18
N ARG A 253 -1.30 4.31 8.68
CA ARG A 253 -0.36 3.30 9.20
C ARG A 253 -0.89 2.55 10.42
N THR A 254 -1.54 3.24 11.36
CA THR A 254 -2.14 2.56 12.53
C THR A 254 -3.31 1.67 12.13
N ALA A 255 -4.12 2.06 11.15
CA ALA A 255 -5.20 1.22 10.64
C ALA A 255 -4.68 -0.05 9.93
N GLU A 256 -3.57 0.04 9.18
CA GLU A 256 -2.89 -1.11 8.58
C GLU A 256 -2.34 -2.06 9.65
N TYR A 257 -1.72 -1.49 10.67
CA TYR A 257 -1.15 -2.23 11.80
C TYR A 257 -2.23 -3.02 12.55
N ASP A 258 -3.31 -2.34 12.97
CA ASP A 258 -4.43 -2.97 13.67
C ASP A 258 -5.08 -4.07 12.81
N ARG A 259 -5.17 -3.86 11.50
CA ARG A 259 -5.70 -4.87 10.58
C ARG A 259 -4.80 -6.09 10.49
N ALA A 260 -3.48 -5.90 10.43
CA ALA A 260 -2.54 -7.03 10.40
C ALA A 260 -2.70 -7.90 11.65
N ILE A 261 -2.83 -7.26 12.82
CA ILE A 261 -3.09 -7.94 14.10
C ILE A 261 -4.42 -8.68 14.06
N ALA A 262 -5.50 -8.00 13.69
CA ALA A 262 -6.84 -8.59 13.63
C ALA A 262 -6.90 -9.81 12.70
N ASN A 263 -6.32 -9.69 11.51
CA ASN A 263 -6.28 -10.78 10.53
C ASN A 263 -5.48 -11.99 11.06
N TYR A 264 -4.34 -11.73 11.70
CA TYR A 264 -3.53 -12.79 12.28
C TYR A 264 -4.26 -13.51 13.40
N LEU A 265 -4.81 -12.78 14.38
CA LEU A 265 -5.52 -13.36 15.52
C LEU A 265 -6.77 -14.12 15.08
N THR A 266 -7.56 -13.57 14.15
CA THR A 266 -8.71 -14.25 13.59
C THR A 266 -8.30 -15.60 13.00
N ARG A 267 -7.27 -15.63 12.16
CA ARG A 267 -6.76 -16.86 11.57
C ARG A 267 -6.30 -17.88 12.62
N GLU A 268 -5.59 -17.42 13.66
CA GLU A 268 -5.09 -18.30 14.72
C GLU A 268 -6.21 -18.89 15.57
N TYR A 269 -7.24 -18.11 15.88
CA TYR A 269 -8.34 -18.53 16.73
C TYR A 269 -9.41 -19.35 15.99
N THR A 270 -9.50 -19.24 14.67
CA THR A 270 -10.44 -20.05 13.85
C THR A 270 -9.76 -21.24 13.16
N LYS A 271 -8.53 -21.61 13.57
CA LYS A 271 -7.85 -22.81 13.06
C LYS A 271 -8.70 -24.06 13.34
N GLY A 272 -9.09 -24.75 12.29
CA GLY A 272 -9.91 -25.98 12.37
C GLY A 272 -11.41 -25.78 12.09
N GLU A 273 -11.88 -24.55 11.98
CA GLU A 273 -13.22 -24.29 11.46
C GLU A 273 -13.25 -24.47 9.94
N THR A 274 -14.18 -25.29 9.44
CA THR A 274 -14.36 -25.46 8.00
C THR A 274 -14.91 -24.18 7.39
N SER A 275 -14.03 -23.42 6.73
CA SER A 275 -14.34 -22.36 5.75
C SER A 275 -15.51 -21.44 6.09
N SER A 276 -15.30 -20.50 6.99
CA SER A 276 -16.16 -19.32 7.02
C SER A 276 -15.53 -18.21 6.19
N LEU A 277 -16.33 -17.58 5.32
CA LEU A 277 -15.95 -16.32 4.71
C LEU A 277 -15.83 -15.27 5.84
N PRO A 278 -14.84 -14.35 5.78
CA PRO A 278 -14.70 -13.33 6.79
C PRO A 278 -15.95 -12.43 6.81
N GLU A 279 -16.46 -12.08 7.99
CA GLU A 279 -17.59 -11.15 8.14
C GLU A 279 -17.33 -9.78 7.49
N ARG A 280 -16.06 -9.37 7.43
CA ARG A 280 -15.63 -8.13 6.79
C ARG A 280 -14.41 -8.38 5.92
N PHE A 281 -14.54 -8.04 4.65
CA PHE A 281 -13.41 -8.01 3.71
C PHE A 281 -12.89 -6.58 3.59
N VAL A 282 -11.60 -6.40 3.82
CA VAL A 282 -10.92 -5.10 3.66
C VAL A 282 -9.67 -5.30 2.82
N LEU A 283 -9.60 -4.59 1.69
CA LEU A 283 -8.44 -4.51 0.83
C LEU A 283 -7.72 -3.17 1.07
N SER A 284 -6.41 -3.22 1.28
CA SER A 284 -5.57 -2.03 1.42
C SER A 284 -4.29 -2.27 0.67
N GLU A 285 -4.11 -1.47 -0.38
CA GLU A 285 -2.96 -1.56 -1.25
C GLU A 285 -2.33 -0.19 -1.44
N ALA A 286 -1.00 -0.16 -1.58
CA ALA A 286 -0.29 1.07 -1.86
C ALA A 286 -0.48 1.49 -3.31
N LEU A 287 -0.49 2.80 -3.56
CA LEU A 287 -0.47 3.35 -4.92
C LEU A 287 0.86 2.96 -5.58
N SER A 288 0.77 2.16 -6.65
CA SER A 288 1.92 1.75 -7.46
C SER A 288 2.19 2.77 -8.56
N GLN A 289 1.16 3.14 -9.31
CA GLN A 289 1.29 4.05 -10.45
C GLN A 289 0.02 4.88 -10.68
N SER A 290 0.18 6.17 -10.95
CA SER A 290 -0.90 7.01 -11.51
C SER A 290 -0.95 6.80 -13.01
N LEU A 291 -2.14 6.50 -13.55
CA LEU A 291 -2.33 6.30 -14.98
C LEU A 291 -2.75 7.61 -15.64
N ARG A 292 -2.47 7.76 -16.95
CA ARG A 292 -2.80 8.99 -17.69
C ARG A 292 -4.29 9.30 -17.69
N TYR A 293 -5.13 8.28 -17.82
CA TYR A 293 -6.59 8.34 -17.78
C TYR A 293 -7.15 6.94 -17.49
N GLY A 294 -8.45 6.85 -17.22
CA GLY A 294 -9.15 5.59 -16.97
C GLY A 294 -9.56 4.90 -18.28
N GLU A 295 -10.73 4.31 -18.31
CA GLU A 295 -11.30 3.71 -19.52
C GLU A 295 -11.47 4.79 -20.63
N ASN A 296 -11.89 5.99 -20.22
CA ASN A 296 -12.08 7.15 -21.09
C ASN A 296 -11.17 8.31 -20.70
N PRO A 297 -10.82 9.22 -21.64
CA PRO A 297 -9.83 10.28 -21.42
C PRO A 297 -10.15 11.27 -20.29
N HIS A 298 -11.42 11.45 -19.94
CA HIS A 298 -11.86 12.37 -18.88
C HIS A 298 -11.82 11.75 -17.47
N GLN A 299 -11.57 10.44 -17.37
CA GLN A 299 -11.51 9.73 -16.10
C GLN A 299 -10.08 9.69 -15.55
N LYS A 300 -9.94 9.78 -14.23
CA LYS A 300 -8.67 9.50 -13.54
C LYS A 300 -8.60 8.01 -13.21
N ALA A 301 -7.41 7.45 -13.29
CA ALA A 301 -7.14 6.08 -12.86
C ALA A 301 -5.78 5.94 -12.20
N ALA A 302 -5.67 4.91 -11.37
CA ALA A 302 -4.44 4.55 -10.69
C ALA A 302 -4.34 3.03 -10.54
N LEU A 303 -3.12 2.54 -10.50
CA LEU A 303 -2.79 1.16 -10.21
C LEU A 303 -2.35 1.06 -8.75
N TYR A 304 -2.98 0.17 -8.00
CA TYR A 304 -2.64 -0.13 -6.62
C TYR A 304 -2.13 -1.56 -6.49
N GLY A 305 -1.28 -1.79 -5.52
CA GLY A 305 -0.70 -3.10 -5.24
C GLY A 305 0.67 -3.30 -5.88
N LYS A 306 1.14 -4.54 -5.85
CA LYS A 306 2.51 -4.91 -6.22
C LYS A 306 2.55 -5.48 -7.64
N PHE A 307 2.32 -4.63 -8.61
CA PHE A 307 2.30 -5.03 -10.03
C PHE A 307 3.62 -5.67 -10.47
N ASP A 308 4.76 -5.13 -10.03
CA ASP A 308 6.10 -5.55 -10.40
C ASP A 308 6.48 -6.95 -9.85
N GLU A 309 5.73 -7.49 -8.86
CA GLU A 309 5.92 -8.87 -8.42
C GLU A 309 5.38 -9.90 -9.42
N TYR A 310 4.51 -9.47 -10.36
CA TYR A 310 3.84 -10.34 -11.32
C TYR A 310 4.28 -10.08 -12.76
N PHE A 311 4.59 -8.83 -13.08
CA PHE A 311 4.93 -8.42 -14.43
C PHE A 311 6.19 -7.57 -14.42
N LYS A 312 7.08 -7.88 -15.35
CA LYS A 312 8.26 -7.07 -15.64
C LYS A 312 8.11 -6.52 -17.06
N GLN A 313 7.99 -5.21 -17.18
CA GLN A 313 7.98 -4.58 -18.49
C GLN A 313 9.40 -4.47 -19.03
N LEU A 314 9.69 -5.13 -20.16
CA LEU A 314 10.99 -5.16 -20.81
C LEU A 314 11.14 -4.05 -21.87
N HIS A 315 10.03 -3.62 -22.49
CA HIS A 315 10.05 -2.65 -23.58
C HIS A 315 8.71 -1.92 -23.71
N GLY A 316 8.74 -0.76 -24.40
CA GLY A 316 7.57 -0.03 -24.87
C GLY A 316 7.14 1.12 -23.96
N LYS A 317 6.01 1.72 -24.28
CA LYS A 317 5.39 2.81 -23.52
C LYS A 317 4.79 2.30 -22.20
N GLU A 318 4.53 3.23 -21.27
CA GLU A 318 3.75 2.94 -20.07
C GLU A 318 2.42 2.27 -20.42
N LEU A 319 1.97 1.39 -19.52
CA LEU A 319 0.68 0.74 -19.64
C LEU A 319 -0.44 1.75 -19.40
N SER A 320 -1.48 1.68 -20.22
CA SER A 320 -2.73 2.39 -19.99
C SER A 320 -3.68 1.53 -19.13
N TYR A 321 -4.76 2.14 -18.63
CA TYR A 321 -5.84 1.43 -17.96
C TYR A 321 -6.36 0.24 -18.81
N ASN A 322 -6.64 0.49 -20.08
CA ASN A 322 -7.15 -0.56 -20.98
C ASN A 322 -6.10 -1.66 -21.23
N ASN A 323 -4.80 -1.29 -21.33
CA ASN A 323 -3.75 -2.31 -21.45
C ASN A 323 -3.68 -3.20 -20.21
N ILE A 324 -3.81 -2.65 -19.00
CA ILE A 324 -3.79 -3.42 -17.75
C ILE A 324 -5.02 -4.34 -17.67
N LEU A 325 -6.19 -3.85 -18.06
CA LEU A 325 -7.42 -4.63 -18.08
C LEU A 325 -7.31 -5.82 -19.03
N ASP A 326 -6.89 -5.55 -20.27
CA ASP A 326 -6.70 -6.58 -21.29
C ASP A 326 -5.56 -7.55 -20.93
N LEU A 327 -4.45 -7.07 -20.37
CA LEU A 327 -3.33 -7.87 -19.87
C LEU A 327 -3.80 -8.85 -18.78
N THR A 328 -4.63 -8.37 -17.85
CA THR A 328 -5.19 -9.22 -16.79
C THR A 328 -6.01 -10.35 -17.38
N ALA A 329 -6.90 -10.05 -18.30
CA ALA A 329 -7.73 -11.05 -18.98
C ALA A 329 -6.88 -12.06 -19.78
N ALA A 330 -5.87 -11.56 -20.51
CA ALA A 330 -4.96 -12.40 -21.29
C ALA A 330 -4.13 -13.35 -20.41
N THR A 331 -3.61 -12.83 -19.30
CA THR A 331 -2.83 -13.64 -18.36
C THR A 331 -3.69 -14.68 -17.65
N MET A 332 -4.91 -14.34 -17.26
CA MET A 332 -5.84 -15.29 -16.66
C MET A 332 -6.16 -16.42 -17.66
N LEU A 333 -6.46 -16.09 -18.91
CA LEU A 333 -6.76 -17.08 -19.94
C LEU A 333 -5.56 -18.00 -20.20
N ILE A 334 -4.37 -17.43 -20.44
CA ILE A 334 -3.22 -18.25 -20.80
C ILE A 334 -2.69 -19.10 -19.63
N SER A 335 -2.93 -18.67 -18.39
CA SER A 335 -2.55 -19.43 -17.20
C SER A 335 -3.27 -20.77 -17.06
N GLU A 336 -4.46 -20.92 -17.64
CA GLU A 336 -5.19 -22.19 -17.67
C GLU A 336 -4.44 -23.27 -18.47
N PHE A 337 -3.54 -22.84 -19.38
CA PHE A 337 -2.70 -23.72 -20.20
C PHE A 337 -1.27 -23.88 -19.66
N HIS A 338 -1.06 -23.59 -18.38
CA HIS A 338 0.26 -23.73 -17.77
C HIS A 338 0.68 -25.22 -17.69
N GLY A 339 1.83 -25.52 -18.32
CA GLY A 339 2.34 -26.89 -18.40
C GLY A 339 1.76 -27.72 -19.55
N ASP A 340 0.84 -27.15 -20.31
CA ASP A 340 0.33 -27.77 -21.52
C ASP A 340 1.27 -27.53 -22.73
N LYS A 341 0.89 -28.08 -23.90
CA LYS A 341 1.55 -27.81 -25.18
C LYS A 341 1.65 -26.31 -25.44
N PRO A 342 2.57 -25.88 -26.33
CA PRO A 342 2.65 -24.49 -26.76
C PRO A 342 1.27 -23.92 -27.10
N THR A 343 0.85 -22.90 -26.35
CA THR A 343 -0.46 -22.28 -26.50
C THR A 343 -0.29 -20.77 -26.64
N LEU A 344 -1.05 -20.17 -27.54
CA LEU A 344 -1.06 -18.73 -27.78
C LEU A 344 -2.52 -18.24 -27.84
N ALA A 345 -2.80 -17.16 -27.13
CA ALA A 345 -4.08 -16.48 -27.14
C ALA A 345 -3.92 -15.05 -27.66
N ILE A 346 -4.87 -14.61 -28.46
CA ILE A 346 -5.00 -13.24 -28.95
C ILE A 346 -6.29 -12.68 -28.38
N LEU A 347 -6.18 -11.57 -27.63
CA LEU A 347 -7.33 -10.93 -27.00
C LEU A 347 -7.48 -9.49 -27.45
N LYS A 348 -8.71 -9.02 -27.48
CA LYS A 348 -9.05 -7.61 -27.68
C LYS A 348 -10.28 -7.27 -26.84
N HIS A 349 -10.20 -6.16 -26.09
CA HIS A 349 -11.26 -5.73 -25.16
C HIS A 349 -11.69 -6.86 -24.21
N THR A 350 -10.70 -7.48 -23.56
CA THR A 350 -10.83 -8.58 -22.60
C THR A 350 -11.38 -9.92 -23.18
N ASN A 351 -11.71 -9.96 -24.46
CA ASN A 351 -12.27 -11.17 -25.10
C ASN A 351 -11.25 -11.81 -26.04
N PRO A 352 -11.16 -13.17 -26.06
CA PRO A 352 -10.32 -13.86 -27.02
C PRO A 352 -10.94 -13.78 -28.42
N CYS A 353 -10.17 -13.34 -29.39
CA CYS A 353 -10.48 -13.43 -30.81
C CYS A 353 -9.78 -14.61 -31.49
N GLY A 354 -8.84 -15.25 -30.80
CA GLY A 354 -8.22 -16.47 -31.25
C GLY A 354 -7.43 -17.14 -30.12
N LEU A 355 -7.51 -18.46 -30.06
CA LEU A 355 -6.67 -19.29 -29.20
C LEU A 355 -6.24 -20.51 -30.01
N GLY A 356 -4.95 -20.80 -30.01
CA GLY A 356 -4.37 -21.93 -30.70
C GLY A 356 -3.40 -22.70 -29.82
N GLN A 357 -3.41 -24.02 -30.01
CA GLN A 357 -2.46 -24.93 -29.37
C GLN A 357 -1.76 -25.78 -30.42
N GLY A 358 -0.47 -25.92 -30.34
CA GLY A 358 0.35 -26.64 -31.34
C GLY A 358 1.54 -27.37 -30.72
N GLU A 359 2.36 -27.99 -31.55
CA GLU A 359 3.64 -28.56 -31.15
C GLU A 359 4.71 -27.47 -31.01
N THR A 360 4.50 -26.31 -31.65
CA THR A 360 5.35 -25.11 -31.55
C THR A 360 4.49 -23.87 -31.29
N LEU A 361 5.10 -22.77 -30.78
CA LEU A 361 4.40 -21.49 -30.63
C LEU A 361 4.00 -20.90 -31.97
N LYS A 362 4.77 -21.17 -33.04
CA LYS A 362 4.42 -20.74 -34.39
C LYS A 362 3.16 -21.44 -34.88
N GLU A 363 3.03 -22.74 -34.67
CA GLU A 363 1.80 -23.49 -35.01
C GLU A 363 0.61 -23.00 -34.17
N ALA A 364 0.82 -22.72 -32.89
CA ALA A 364 -0.20 -22.14 -32.01
C ALA A 364 -0.66 -20.76 -32.52
N TRP A 365 0.29 -19.92 -32.94
CA TRP A 365 -0.01 -18.63 -33.60
C TRP A 365 -0.86 -18.80 -34.85
N ASP A 366 -0.45 -19.68 -35.78
CA ASP A 366 -1.15 -19.87 -37.03
C ASP A 366 -2.62 -20.28 -36.80
N LYS A 367 -2.87 -21.15 -35.82
CA LYS A 367 -4.22 -21.59 -35.46
C LYS A 367 -5.02 -20.46 -34.80
N ALA A 368 -4.42 -19.74 -33.85
CA ALA A 368 -5.08 -18.61 -33.18
C ALA A 368 -5.44 -17.50 -34.17
N TYR A 369 -4.48 -17.12 -35.03
CA TYR A 369 -4.67 -16.06 -36.01
C TYR A 369 -5.63 -16.43 -37.12
N ALA A 370 -5.74 -17.72 -37.47
CA ALA A 370 -6.70 -18.21 -38.48
C ALA A 370 -8.17 -18.06 -38.01
N THR A 371 -8.42 -17.97 -36.72
CA THR A 371 -9.77 -17.84 -36.14
C THR A 371 -10.41 -16.51 -36.53
N ASP A 372 -9.65 -15.43 -36.44
CA ASP A 372 -10.07 -14.09 -36.84
C ASP A 372 -8.84 -13.30 -37.31
N LYS A 373 -8.84 -12.77 -38.52
CA LYS A 373 -7.74 -12.00 -39.12
C LYS A 373 -7.90 -10.48 -39.00
N GLN A 374 -9.05 -10.00 -38.53
CA GLN A 374 -9.34 -8.56 -38.42
C GLN A 374 -9.28 -8.07 -36.97
N ALA A 375 -9.90 -8.78 -36.05
CA ALA A 375 -9.96 -8.40 -34.65
C ALA A 375 -8.58 -8.33 -33.96
N PRO A 376 -7.55 -9.12 -34.28
CA PRO A 376 -6.23 -9.09 -33.66
C PRO A 376 -5.50 -7.75 -33.73
N PHE A 377 -5.85 -6.89 -34.69
CA PHE A 377 -5.21 -5.59 -34.86
C PHE A 377 -5.38 -4.69 -33.61
N GLY A 378 -4.28 -4.36 -32.94
CA GLY A 378 -4.27 -3.59 -31.69
C GLY A 378 -4.67 -4.38 -30.45
N GLY A 379 -4.64 -5.71 -30.53
CA GLY A 379 -4.92 -6.61 -29.41
C GLY A 379 -3.69 -6.89 -28.54
N ILE A 380 -3.90 -7.78 -27.58
CA ILE A 380 -2.87 -8.37 -26.71
C ILE A 380 -2.63 -9.81 -27.10
N ILE A 381 -1.37 -10.22 -27.09
CA ILE A 381 -0.96 -11.59 -27.35
C ILE A 381 -0.35 -12.17 -26.08
N ALA A 382 -0.83 -13.34 -25.67
CA ALA A 382 -0.33 -14.07 -24.52
C ALA A 382 0.13 -15.47 -24.90
N VAL A 383 1.27 -15.92 -24.38
CA VAL A 383 1.81 -17.26 -24.59
C VAL A 383 2.13 -17.95 -23.27
N ASN A 384 2.02 -19.28 -23.25
CA ASN A 384 2.29 -20.08 -22.04
C ASN A 384 3.74 -20.55 -21.90
N GLN A 385 4.58 -20.30 -22.89
CA GLN A 385 6.00 -20.69 -22.92
C GLN A 385 6.87 -19.50 -23.34
N PRO A 386 8.21 -19.54 -23.13
CA PRO A 386 9.12 -18.51 -23.61
C PRO A 386 8.95 -18.22 -25.10
N LEU A 387 8.74 -16.96 -25.45
CA LEU A 387 8.51 -16.56 -26.83
C LEU A 387 9.82 -16.58 -27.63
N ASN A 388 9.84 -17.39 -28.69
CA ASN A 388 11.01 -17.54 -29.57
C ASN A 388 10.97 -16.60 -30.79
N ALA A 389 12.11 -16.52 -31.50
CA ALA A 389 12.27 -15.64 -32.67
C ALA A 389 11.32 -15.96 -33.82
N GLU A 390 11.01 -17.23 -34.07
CA GLU A 390 10.14 -17.67 -35.16
C GLU A 390 8.72 -17.10 -34.96
N CYS A 391 8.13 -17.36 -33.79
CA CYS A 391 6.81 -16.84 -33.46
C CYS A 391 6.80 -15.31 -33.35
N ALA A 392 7.87 -14.71 -32.79
CA ALA A 392 8.01 -13.25 -32.70
C ALA A 392 8.01 -12.56 -34.08
N SER A 393 8.62 -13.19 -35.10
CA SER A 393 8.63 -12.68 -36.46
C SER A 393 7.23 -12.64 -37.08
N GLU A 394 6.42 -13.66 -36.85
CA GLU A 394 5.02 -13.70 -37.30
C GLU A 394 4.18 -12.64 -36.60
N ILE A 395 4.28 -12.53 -35.26
CA ILE A 395 3.58 -11.52 -34.45
C ILE A 395 3.98 -10.10 -34.89
N ALA A 396 5.25 -9.91 -35.26
CA ALA A 396 5.73 -8.61 -35.76
C ALA A 396 5.03 -8.15 -37.02
N GLY A 397 4.40 -9.05 -37.79
CA GLY A 397 3.64 -8.74 -38.98
C GLY A 397 2.34 -7.97 -38.73
N ILE A 398 1.79 -7.99 -37.53
CA ILE A 398 0.58 -7.26 -37.16
C ILE A 398 0.86 -6.17 -36.12
N PHE A 399 -0.07 -5.21 -36.01
CA PHE A 399 -0.03 -4.25 -34.93
C PHE A 399 -0.63 -4.87 -33.66
N SER A 400 0.18 -4.93 -32.57
CA SER A 400 -0.22 -5.37 -31.24
C SER A 400 0.13 -4.30 -30.20
N GLU A 401 -0.67 -4.16 -29.16
CA GLU A 401 -0.44 -3.22 -28.06
C GLU A 401 0.51 -3.80 -27.00
N VAL A 402 0.32 -5.08 -26.65
CA VAL A 402 1.04 -5.77 -25.61
C VAL A 402 1.31 -7.22 -26.01
N ILE A 403 2.48 -7.72 -25.68
CA ILE A 403 2.80 -9.16 -25.70
C ILE A 403 3.23 -9.56 -24.29
N VAL A 404 2.61 -10.61 -23.76
CA VAL A 404 2.96 -11.17 -22.46
C VAL A 404 3.40 -12.63 -22.61
N ALA A 405 4.53 -12.96 -21.99
CA ALA A 405 5.13 -14.28 -22.00
C ALA A 405 5.81 -14.59 -20.66
N PRO A 406 6.00 -15.85 -20.30
CA PRO A 406 6.83 -16.21 -19.14
C PRO A 406 8.29 -15.73 -19.28
N ASP A 407 8.80 -15.67 -20.53
CA ASP A 407 10.09 -15.17 -20.90
C ASP A 407 10.17 -14.89 -22.41
N PHE A 408 11.26 -14.27 -22.88
CA PHE A 408 11.52 -14.00 -24.30
C PHE A 408 12.96 -14.41 -24.61
N THR A 409 13.15 -15.05 -25.78
CA THR A 409 14.53 -15.25 -26.24
C THR A 409 15.15 -13.91 -26.66
N PRO A 410 16.49 -13.74 -26.57
CA PRO A 410 17.15 -12.47 -26.97
C PRO A 410 16.82 -12.05 -28.40
N GLU A 411 16.71 -12.99 -29.32
CA GLU A 411 16.37 -12.75 -30.71
C GLU A 411 14.90 -12.28 -30.87
N ALA A 412 13.99 -12.85 -30.09
CA ALA A 412 12.59 -12.40 -30.06
C ALA A 412 12.49 -10.95 -29.57
N VAL A 413 13.21 -10.61 -28.50
CA VAL A 413 13.30 -9.22 -28.01
C VAL A 413 13.83 -8.29 -29.11
N GLN A 414 14.92 -8.68 -29.79
CA GLN A 414 15.51 -7.88 -30.86
C GLN A 414 14.52 -7.61 -32.00
N ILE A 415 13.73 -8.60 -32.39
CA ILE A 415 12.70 -8.45 -33.44
C ILE A 415 11.60 -7.48 -32.99
N LEU A 416 11.06 -7.69 -31.78
CA LEU A 416 9.87 -6.96 -31.32
C LEU A 416 10.18 -5.54 -30.89
N THR A 417 11.37 -5.24 -30.39
CA THR A 417 11.78 -3.89 -29.97
C THR A 417 11.96 -2.89 -31.13
N ASN A 418 11.96 -3.35 -32.38
CA ASN A 418 11.86 -2.47 -33.53
C ASN A 418 10.53 -1.66 -33.53
N LYS A 419 9.53 -2.13 -32.83
CA LYS A 419 8.24 -1.44 -32.63
C LYS A 419 8.25 -0.64 -31.35
N LYS A 420 8.69 0.62 -31.38
CA LYS A 420 8.90 1.51 -30.20
C LYS A 420 7.75 1.56 -29.18
N ASN A 421 6.52 1.36 -29.61
CA ASN A 421 5.34 1.49 -28.75
C ASN A 421 4.83 0.16 -28.21
N LEU A 422 5.29 -0.97 -28.76
CA LEU A 422 4.90 -2.32 -28.35
C LEU A 422 5.41 -2.60 -26.94
N ARG A 423 4.54 -3.04 -26.07
CA ARG A 423 4.91 -3.39 -24.70
C ARG A 423 5.19 -4.88 -24.60
N LEU A 424 6.35 -5.20 -24.04
CA LEU A 424 6.76 -6.59 -23.75
C LEU A 424 6.77 -6.77 -22.23
N LEU A 425 6.04 -7.76 -21.72
CA LEU A 425 5.92 -8.07 -20.30
C LEU A 425 6.18 -9.55 -20.04
#